data_8fd987b3ade99561644aba1582e013a4
#
_entry.id   8fd987b3ade99561644aba1582e013a4
#
_cell.length_a   1.000
_cell.length_b   1.000
_cell.length_c   1.000
_cell.angle_alpha   90.00
_cell.angle_beta   90.00
_cell.angle_gamma   90.00
#
_symmetry.space_group_name_H-M   'P 1'
#
loop_
_entity.id
_entity.type
_entity.pdbx_description
1 polymer ?
#
loop_
_entity_poly.entity_id
_entity_poly.type
_entity_poly.pdbx_seq_one_letter_code
_entity_poly.pdbx_strand_id
1 'polypeptide(L)'
;MSTVLDAIEVKKRGGALERAVIEEVVAGFTAGDIPDYQMAALLMAIRLRGMQPEETLDLTRAMAESGPRYAFPDCVDKHSTGGVGDKVTLCALPLVAACGVPVAKLSGRGLGITGGTIDKLEAIPGFDVALGEDAFRRQVDEIGFALAEAGELAPADKAIYALRDITGTVDSLPLIGSSIVSKKVATGAGHLLYDVKTGSGAFMGTVEEARELARTLIELSQALGITASALITDMDTALGSAVGNALEIRESVAFLRGEPVRADLAEVCRDVAIRLLELHGSVADPAAAVDRALADGSGYAKLEEVVAAQGGDVAALADLPLAPVAGELTAPQAGVVGRLDALGVARASLALGAGRQKKGDEIDPGAGVEQLVRPGDEVKQGQPVARLYGSRGAEEALAHVRGALELTDEPVTPRPHVLERL
;
A
#
# COMPACT_ATOMS: atom_id res chain seq x y z
N MET A 1 39.49 -13.51 1.16
CA MET A 1 38.70 -12.73 2.15
C MET A 1 37.23 -12.98 1.80
N SER A 2 36.30 -12.78 2.72
CA SER A 2 34.86 -12.97 2.40
C SER A 2 34.41 -11.80 1.56
N THR A 3 33.75 -12.04 0.41
CA THR A 3 33.21 -11.01 -0.51
C THR A 3 32.40 -9.94 0.21
N VAL A 4 31.63 -10.29 1.26
CA VAL A 4 30.84 -9.32 2.04
C VAL A 4 31.72 -8.36 2.84
N LEU A 5 32.86 -8.79 3.39
CA LEU A 5 33.78 -7.90 4.10
C LEU A 5 34.44 -6.90 3.16
N ASP A 6 34.79 -7.32 1.95
CA ASP A 6 35.33 -6.44 0.92
C ASP A 6 34.27 -5.43 0.46
N ALA A 7 33.01 -5.88 0.29
CA ALA A 7 31.87 -5.00 -0.03
C ALA A 7 31.65 -3.93 1.06
N ILE A 8 31.72 -4.31 2.35
CA ILE A 8 31.62 -3.38 3.48
C ILE A 8 32.75 -2.33 3.42
N GLU A 9 34.00 -2.77 3.17
CA GLU A 9 35.15 -1.83 3.08
C GLU A 9 35.02 -0.85 1.92
N VAL A 10 34.54 -1.31 0.76
CA VAL A 10 34.26 -0.46 -0.40
C VAL A 10 33.18 0.57 -0.07
N LYS A 11 32.02 0.13 0.44
CA LYS A 11 30.91 1.04 0.75
C LYS A 11 31.21 2.01 1.89
N LYS A 12 31.89 1.55 2.91
CA LYS A 12 32.34 2.40 4.04
C LYS A 12 33.17 3.59 3.57
N ARG A 13 33.97 3.42 2.50
CA ARG A 13 34.79 4.47 1.88
C ARG A 13 34.04 5.29 0.82
N GLY A 14 32.76 4.98 0.55
CA GLY A 14 31.94 5.65 -0.46
C GLY A 14 32.17 5.16 -1.89
N GLY A 15 32.83 3.99 -2.05
CA GLY A 15 33.02 3.36 -3.35
C GLY A 15 31.73 2.69 -3.86
N ALA A 16 31.69 2.40 -5.16
CA ALA A 16 30.63 1.62 -5.79
C ALA A 16 30.96 0.13 -5.78
N LEU A 17 29.95 -0.71 -5.62
CA LEU A 17 30.06 -2.16 -5.70
C LEU A 17 29.89 -2.63 -7.15
N GLU A 18 30.70 -3.56 -7.57
CA GLU A 18 30.53 -4.22 -8.85
C GLU A 18 29.33 -5.19 -8.81
N ARG A 19 28.65 -5.36 -9.93
CA ARG A 19 27.48 -6.23 -10.08
C ARG A 19 27.73 -7.65 -9.53
N ALA A 20 28.87 -8.26 -9.88
CA ALA A 20 29.20 -9.61 -9.41
C ALA A 20 29.30 -9.71 -7.89
N VAL A 21 29.79 -8.65 -7.23
CA VAL A 21 29.87 -8.57 -5.75
C VAL A 21 28.47 -8.50 -5.14
N ILE A 22 27.59 -7.68 -5.73
CA ILE A 22 26.19 -7.56 -5.28
C ILE A 22 25.46 -8.89 -5.41
N GLU A 23 25.57 -9.55 -6.57
CA GLU A 23 24.96 -10.86 -6.84
C GLU A 23 25.45 -11.93 -5.83
N GLU A 24 26.76 -11.99 -5.58
CA GLU A 24 27.34 -12.93 -4.61
C GLU A 24 26.88 -12.66 -3.17
N VAL A 25 26.81 -11.39 -2.76
CA VAL A 25 26.32 -11.01 -1.43
C VAL A 25 24.84 -11.35 -1.26
N VAL A 26 23.99 -11.04 -2.24
CA VAL A 26 22.57 -11.35 -2.18
C VAL A 26 22.34 -12.86 -2.13
N ALA A 27 23.02 -13.63 -2.98
CA ALA A 27 22.94 -15.09 -3.00
C ALA A 27 23.44 -15.71 -1.68
N GLY A 28 24.60 -15.28 -1.20
CA GLY A 28 25.19 -15.81 0.06
C GLY A 28 24.37 -15.47 1.30
N PHE A 29 23.74 -14.27 1.35
CA PHE A 29 22.84 -13.93 2.45
C PHE A 29 21.55 -14.74 2.40
N THR A 30 20.97 -14.91 1.21
CA THR A 30 19.75 -15.71 1.02
C THR A 30 19.97 -17.19 1.33
N ALA A 31 21.16 -17.73 1.06
CA ALA A 31 21.56 -19.10 1.39
C ALA A 31 21.92 -19.31 2.89
N GLY A 32 22.09 -18.21 3.66
CA GLY A 32 22.52 -18.26 5.06
C GLY A 32 24.04 -18.36 5.25
N ASP A 33 24.84 -18.23 4.18
CA ASP A 33 26.30 -18.25 4.23
C ASP A 33 26.88 -16.94 4.78
N ILE A 34 26.16 -15.84 4.63
CA ILE A 34 26.50 -14.52 5.18
C ILE A 34 25.67 -14.29 6.44
N PRO A 35 26.30 -14.10 7.62
CA PRO A 35 25.57 -13.88 8.85
C PRO A 35 24.96 -12.46 8.94
N ASP A 36 23.87 -12.35 9.69
CA ASP A 36 23.07 -11.12 9.87
C ASP A 36 23.91 -9.91 10.23
N TYR A 37 24.90 -10.05 11.12
CA TYR A 37 25.74 -8.93 11.56
C TYR A 37 26.62 -8.37 10.45
N GLN A 38 27.05 -9.18 9.48
CA GLN A 38 27.81 -8.71 8.32
C GLN A 38 26.88 -8.02 7.32
N MET A 39 25.72 -8.60 7.05
CA MET A 39 24.72 -7.97 6.17
C MET A 39 24.21 -6.67 6.78
N ALA A 40 23.95 -6.60 8.10
CA ALA A 40 23.57 -5.37 8.78
C ALA A 40 24.63 -4.27 8.65
N ALA A 41 25.92 -4.62 8.75
CA ALA A 41 27.02 -3.67 8.55
C ALA A 41 27.06 -3.11 7.12
N LEU A 42 26.82 -3.97 6.11
CA LEU A 42 26.73 -3.52 4.71
C LEU A 42 25.51 -2.62 4.48
N LEU A 43 24.35 -3.00 4.99
CA LEU A 43 23.13 -2.20 4.88
C LEU A 43 23.28 -0.83 5.54
N MET A 44 23.93 -0.75 6.69
CA MET A 44 24.23 0.51 7.36
C MET A 44 25.23 1.36 6.54
N ALA A 45 26.26 0.73 5.96
CA ALA A 45 27.19 1.44 5.07
C ALA A 45 26.46 2.01 3.83
N ILE A 46 25.56 1.25 3.23
CA ILE A 46 24.68 1.72 2.14
C ILE A 46 23.78 2.85 2.63
N ARG A 47 23.14 2.72 3.80
CA ARG A 47 22.27 3.78 4.37
C ARG A 47 22.99 5.10 4.54
N LEU A 48 24.27 5.06 4.96
CA LEU A 48 25.07 6.26 5.24
C LEU A 48 25.78 6.84 4.00
N ARG A 49 26.08 6.02 3.00
CA ARG A 49 26.86 6.40 1.82
C ARG A 49 26.06 6.44 0.53
N GLY A 50 24.86 5.89 0.52
CA GLY A 50 24.04 5.71 -0.66
C GLY A 50 24.53 4.62 -1.61
N MET A 51 23.88 4.51 -2.75
CA MET A 51 24.23 3.66 -3.88
C MET A 51 24.16 4.48 -5.17
N GLN A 52 25.01 4.15 -6.13
CA GLN A 52 24.86 4.67 -7.50
C GLN A 52 23.62 4.03 -8.15
N PRO A 53 23.02 4.65 -9.18
CA PRO A 53 21.86 4.09 -9.88
C PRO A 53 22.09 2.66 -10.38
N GLU A 54 23.28 2.37 -10.92
CA GLU A 54 23.66 1.06 -11.42
C GLU A 54 23.74 0.01 -10.31
N GLU A 55 24.29 0.36 -9.14
CA GLU A 55 24.32 -0.53 -7.97
C GLU A 55 22.89 -0.86 -7.51
N THR A 56 22.01 0.16 -7.47
CA THR A 56 20.61 0.00 -7.08
C THR A 56 19.86 -0.92 -8.05
N LEU A 57 20.11 -0.77 -9.34
CA LEU A 57 19.56 -1.64 -10.39
C LEU A 57 20.05 -3.09 -10.25
N ASP A 58 21.35 -3.30 -10.02
CA ASP A 58 21.93 -4.63 -9.87
C ASP A 58 21.44 -5.31 -8.60
N LEU A 59 21.32 -4.58 -7.48
CA LEU A 59 20.69 -5.08 -6.25
C LEU A 59 19.24 -5.49 -6.49
N THR A 60 18.46 -4.64 -7.17
CA THR A 60 17.06 -4.92 -7.50
C THR A 60 16.92 -6.18 -8.33
N ARG A 61 17.77 -6.36 -9.35
CA ARG A 61 17.81 -7.55 -10.20
C ARG A 61 18.17 -8.80 -9.40
N ALA A 62 19.25 -8.75 -8.62
CA ALA A 62 19.68 -9.88 -7.80
C ALA A 62 18.59 -10.34 -6.83
N MET A 63 17.88 -9.39 -6.18
CA MET A 63 16.76 -9.73 -5.32
C MET A 63 15.56 -10.30 -6.08
N ALA A 64 15.21 -9.76 -7.25
CA ALA A 64 14.10 -10.26 -8.06
C ALA A 64 14.37 -11.69 -8.58
N GLU A 65 15.62 -12.01 -8.89
CA GLU A 65 16.07 -13.30 -9.44
C GLU A 65 16.39 -14.33 -8.35
N SER A 66 16.26 -13.98 -7.08
CA SER A 66 16.59 -14.88 -5.96
C SER A 66 15.58 -16.02 -5.74
N GLY A 67 14.43 -15.99 -6.40
CA GLY A 67 13.36 -16.99 -6.26
C GLY A 67 12.53 -17.14 -7.52
N PRO A 68 11.34 -17.76 -7.42
CA PRO A 68 10.43 -17.90 -8.55
C PRO A 68 10.01 -16.55 -9.09
N ARG A 69 9.70 -16.52 -10.40
CA ARG A 69 9.20 -15.33 -11.09
C ARG A 69 7.97 -15.70 -11.91
N TYR A 70 6.94 -14.89 -11.80
CA TYR A 70 5.77 -14.99 -12.67
C TYR A 70 5.97 -14.16 -13.93
N ALA A 71 5.12 -14.34 -14.92
CA ALA A 71 5.14 -13.59 -16.17
C ALA A 71 3.70 -13.26 -16.59
N PHE A 72 3.37 -11.98 -16.53
CA PHE A 72 2.07 -11.39 -16.89
C PHE A 72 2.29 -10.10 -17.70
N PRO A 73 2.95 -10.19 -18.88
CA PRO A 73 3.42 -9.00 -19.61
C PRO A 73 2.28 -8.08 -20.05
N ASP A 74 1.09 -8.62 -20.26
CA ASP A 74 -0.10 -7.85 -20.66
C ASP A 74 -0.95 -7.37 -19.47
N CYS A 75 -0.55 -7.71 -18.21
CA CYS A 75 -1.28 -7.28 -17.03
C CYS A 75 -0.78 -5.94 -16.50
N VAL A 76 -1.70 -5.27 -15.81
CA VAL A 76 -1.35 -4.12 -14.97
C VAL A 76 -1.27 -4.51 -13.49
N ASP A 77 -0.50 -3.75 -12.73
CA ASP A 77 -0.44 -3.80 -11.27
C ASP A 77 -0.35 -2.37 -10.70
N LYS A 78 -0.75 -2.20 -9.45
CA LYS A 78 -0.63 -0.96 -8.68
C LYS A 78 0.14 -1.24 -7.40
N HIS A 79 1.12 -0.42 -7.09
CA HIS A 79 1.82 -0.46 -5.80
C HIS A 79 1.60 0.84 -5.02
N SER A 80 1.20 0.72 -3.76
CA SER A 80 1.21 1.84 -2.82
C SER A 80 2.42 1.77 -1.92
N THR A 81 2.99 2.93 -1.60
CA THR A 81 4.07 3.01 -0.59
C THR A 81 3.56 2.85 0.84
N GLY A 82 2.26 2.65 1.02
CA GLY A 82 1.60 2.49 2.30
C GLY A 82 0.98 3.80 2.81
N GLY A 83 -0.19 3.67 3.40
CA GLY A 83 -0.94 4.81 3.92
C GLY A 83 -2.04 4.35 4.87
N VAL A 84 -2.74 5.33 5.44
CA VAL A 84 -3.83 5.14 6.40
C VAL A 84 -5.16 5.15 5.66
N GLY A 85 -5.96 4.08 5.82
CA GLY A 85 -7.22 3.93 5.08
C GLY A 85 -7.00 3.67 3.57
N ASP A 86 -5.80 3.21 3.17
CA ASP A 86 -5.48 2.95 1.76
C ASP A 86 -6.15 1.68 1.26
N LYS A 87 -7.37 1.85 0.76
CA LYS A 87 -8.18 0.82 0.09
C LYS A 87 -8.19 0.95 -1.44
N VAL A 88 -7.33 1.79 -2.01
CA VAL A 88 -7.30 2.11 -3.46
C VAL A 88 -7.21 0.85 -4.33
N THR A 89 -6.46 -0.17 -3.91
CA THR A 89 -6.37 -1.45 -4.61
C THR A 89 -7.75 -2.10 -4.81
N LEU A 90 -8.59 -2.08 -3.77
CA LEU A 90 -9.92 -2.70 -3.76
C LEU A 90 -10.97 -1.89 -4.52
N CYS A 91 -10.74 -0.60 -4.70
CA CYS A 91 -11.61 0.30 -5.45
C CYS A 91 -11.22 0.39 -6.93
N ALA A 92 -9.93 0.63 -7.21
CA ALA A 92 -9.47 0.95 -8.57
C ALA A 92 -9.28 -0.28 -9.46
N LEU A 93 -8.72 -1.39 -8.92
CA LEU A 93 -8.40 -2.54 -9.75
C LEU A 93 -9.62 -3.31 -10.29
N PRO A 94 -10.74 -3.44 -9.55
CA PRO A 94 -11.97 -3.97 -10.13
C PRO A 94 -12.50 -3.13 -11.30
N LEU A 95 -12.39 -1.80 -11.25
CA LEU A 95 -12.76 -0.92 -12.36
C LEU A 95 -11.89 -1.14 -13.60
N VAL A 96 -10.58 -1.27 -13.39
CA VAL A 96 -9.62 -1.54 -14.46
C VAL A 96 -9.93 -2.88 -15.14
N ALA A 97 -10.15 -3.94 -14.35
CA ALA A 97 -10.50 -5.25 -14.87
C ALA A 97 -11.88 -5.26 -15.59
N ALA A 98 -12.86 -4.52 -15.07
CA ALA A 98 -14.17 -4.32 -15.73
C ALA A 98 -14.06 -3.61 -17.08
N CYS A 99 -13.02 -2.79 -17.27
CA CYS A 99 -12.70 -2.17 -18.56
C CYS A 99 -11.96 -3.10 -19.53
N GLY A 100 -11.78 -4.38 -19.20
CA GLY A 100 -11.14 -5.40 -20.05
C GLY A 100 -9.61 -5.41 -19.99
N VAL A 101 -8.98 -4.72 -19.05
CA VAL A 101 -7.52 -4.75 -18.84
C VAL A 101 -7.19 -5.73 -17.73
N PRO A 102 -6.38 -6.78 -18.00
CA PRO A 102 -6.10 -7.80 -17.00
C PRO A 102 -5.21 -7.28 -15.87
N VAL A 103 -5.49 -7.78 -14.67
CA VAL A 103 -4.83 -7.36 -13.42
C VAL A 103 -4.18 -8.56 -12.75
N ALA A 104 -2.86 -8.50 -12.54
CA ALA A 104 -2.11 -9.49 -11.77
C ALA A 104 -1.57 -8.82 -10.48
N LYS A 105 -2.34 -8.91 -9.38
CA LYS A 105 -2.04 -8.20 -8.13
C LYS A 105 -1.51 -9.12 -7.05
N LEU A 106 -0.23 -8.97 -6.71
CA LEU A 106 0.32 -9.55 -5.48
C LEU A 106 0.56 -8.45 -4.44
N SER A 107 0.13 -8.72 -3.22
CA SER A 107 0.14 -7.74 -2.12
C SER A 107 0.72 -8.33 -0.84
N GLY A 108 0.94 -7.47 0.15
CA GLY A 108 1.47 -7.85 1.46
C GLY A 108 0.47 -7.61 2.60
N ARG A 109 0.86 -8.12 3.77
CA ARG A 109 0.19 -7.85 5.05
C ARG A 109 0.66 -6.51 5.61
N GLY A 110 -0.18 -5.88 6.43
CA GLY A 110 0.17 -4.68 7.17
C GLY A 110 1.04 -4.97 8.39
N LEU A 111 1.86 -3.99 8.74
CA LEU A 111 2.61 -3.98 9.99
C LEU A 111 2.69 -2.53 10.50
N GLY A 112 2.56 -2.37 11.83
CA GLY A 112 2.55 -1.06 12.46
C GLY A 112 1.32 -0.24 12.06
N ILE A 113 1.53 1.02 11.67
CA ILE A 113 0.46 1.99 11.42
C ILE A 113 -0.26 1.86 10.07
N THR A 114 0.28 1.07 9.13
CA THR A 114 -0.29 0.90 7.80
C THR A 114 -1.07 -0.41 7.70
N GLY A 115 -2.32 -0.35 7.25
CA GLY A 115 -3.14 -1.54 6.98
C GLY A 115 -2.68 -2.25 5.71
N GLY A 116 -2.65 -3.60 5.72
CA GLY A 116 -2.33 -4.42 4.55
C GLY A 116 -3.56 -4.77 3.72
N THR A 117 -3.41 -4.83 2.40
CA THR A 117 -4.50 -5.27 1.52
C THR A 117 -4.92 -6.71 1.83
N ILE A 118 -3.96 -7.58 2.16
CA ILE A 118 -4.23 -8.98 2.51
C ILE A 118 -5.07 -9.07 3.78
N ASP A 119 -4.75 -8.29 4.82
CA ASP A 119 -5.51 -8.28 6.07
C ASP A 119 -6.97 -7.83 5.87
N LYS A 120 -7.20 -6.91 4.93
CA LYS A 120 -8.55 -6.47 4.55
C LYS A 120 -9.33 -7.61 3.87
N LEU A 121 -8.70 -8.31 2.92
CA LEU A 121 -9.33 -9.43 2.22
C LEU A 121 -9.66 -10.60 3.15
N GLU A 122 -8.83 -10.86 4.16
CA GLU A 122 -9.09 -11.87 5.17
C GLU A 122 -10.31 -11.54 6.08
N ALA A 123 -10.77 -10.28 6.07
CA ALA A 123 -12.04 -9.93 6.72
C ALA A 123 -13.27 -10.47 5.95
N ILE A 124 -13.11 -10.88 4.69
CA ILE A 124 -14.16 -11.52 3.90
C ILE A 124 -14.18 -13.01 4.24
N PRO A 125 -15.27 -13.57 4.80
CA PRO A 125 -15.32 -14.97 5.17
C PRO A 125 -15.01 -15.90 3.99
N GLY A 126 -14.08 -16.83 4.18
CA GLY A 126 -13.71 -17.84 3.19
C GLY A 126 -12.76 -17.37 2.08
N PHE A 127 -12.40 -16.10 2.00
CA PHE A 127 -11.52 -15.59 0.95
C PHE A 127 -10.12 -16.18 1.06
N ASP A 128 -9.66 -16.89 0.02
CA ASP A 128 -8.32 -17.46 -0.04
C ASP A 128 -7.33 -16.45 -0.63
N VAL A 129 -6.41 -15.98 0.21
CA VAL A 129 -5.32 -15.07 -0.19
C VAL A 129 -4.06 -15.81 -0.66
N ALA A 130 -3.97 -17.13 -0.44
CA ALA A 130 -2.77 -17.93 -0.62
C ALA A 130 -2.77 -18.71 -1.95
N LEU A 131 -3.10 -18.06 -3.05
CA LEU A 131 -3.12 -18.72 -4.36
C LEU A 131 -1.71 -19.13 -4.79
N GLY A 132 -1.52 -20.42 -5.11
CA GLY A 132 -0.33 -20.87 -5.82
C GLY A 132 -0.28 -20.32 -7.25
N GLU A 133 0.91 -20.34 -7.88
CA GLU A 133 1.14 -19.76 -9.22
C GLU A 133 0.12 -20.24 -10.27
N ASP A 134 -0.13 -21.54 -10.35
CA ASP A 134 -1.06 -22.12 -11.36
C ASP A 134 -2.50 -21.65 -11.16
N ALA A 135 -2.95 -21.54 -9.90
CA ALA A 135 -4.29 -21.06 -9.59
C ALA A 135 -4.40 -19.55 -9.87
N PHE A 136 -3.39 -18.79 -9.49
CA PHE A 136 -3.31 -17.36 -9.77
C PHE A 136 -3.33 -17.07 -11.28
N ARG A 137 -2.53 -17.82 -12.07
CA ARG A 137 -2.48 -17.69 -13.54
C ARG A 137 -3.82 -18.05 -14.17
N ARG A 138 -4.41 -19.20 -13.82
CA ARG A 138 -5.73 -19.57 -14.33
C ARG A 138 -6.77 -18.53 -14.06
N GLN A 139 -6.81 -17.97 -12.86
CA GLN A 139 -7.78 -16.93 -12.51
C GLN A 139 -7.58 -15.65 -13.33
N VAL A 140 -6.32 -15.21 -13.55
CA VAL A 140 -6.05 -14.07 -14.44
C VAL A 140 -6.55 -14.37 -15.86
N ASP A 141 -6.30 -15.57 -16.38
CA ASP A 141 -6.71 -15.96 -17.72
C ASP A 141 -8.25 -16.08 -17.87
N GLU A 142 -8.95 -16.57 -16.83
CA GLU A 142 -10.40 -16.83 -16.87
C GLU A 142 -11.23 -15.58 -16.61
N ILE A 143 -10.88 -14.79 -15.61
CA ILE A 143 -11.70 -13.63 -15.18
C ILE A 143 -10.98 -12.28 -15.30
N GLY A 144 -9.72 -12.26 -15.79
CA GLY A 144 -8.95 -11.04 -15.97
C GLY A 144 -8.47 -10.38 -14.68
N PHE A 145 -8.63 -11.00 -13.51
CA PHE A 145 -8.18 -10.40 -12.25
C PHE A 145 -7.90 -11.46 -11.17
N ALA A 146 -6.69 -11.44 -10.63
CA ALA A 146 -6.34 -12.19 -9.41
C ALA A 146 -5.62 -11.28 -8.41
N LEU A 147 -5.92 -11.50 -7.11
CA LEU A 147 -5.34 -10.73 -6.00
C LEU A 147 -4.95 -11.70 -4.87
N ALA A 148 -3.64 -11.84 -4.62
CA ALA A 148 -3.13 -12.80 -3.64
C ALA A 148 -1.94 -12.26 -2.84
N GLU A 149 -1.53 -13.01 -1.83
CA GLU A 149 -0.30 -12.74 -1.07
C GLU A 149 0.93 -13.06 -1.95
N ALA A 150 1.99 -12.25 -1.82
CA ALA A 150 3.20 -12.39 -2.64
C ALA A 150 4.00 -13.68 -2.37
N GLY A 151 3.71 -14.41 -1.30
CA GLY A 151 4.26 -15.73 -1.02
C GLY A 151 5.79 -15.76 -0.98
N GLU A 152 6.39 -16.63 -1.80
CA GLU A 152 7.82 -16.89 -1.84
C GLU A 152 8.57 -16.09 -2.95
N LEU A 153 7.92 -15.08 -3.53
CA LEU A 153 8.58 -14.22 -4.53
C LEU A 153 9.66 -13.34 -3.87
N ALA A 154 10.78 -13.18 -4.58
CA ALA A 154 11.94 -12.39 -4.14
C ALA A 154 12.37 -12.70 -2.68
N PRO A 155 12.75 -13.95 -2.33
CA PRO A 155 13.07 -14.35 -0.95
C PRO A 155 14.25 -13.58 -0.38
N ALA A 156 15.19 -13.12 -1.20
CA ALA A 156 16.27 -12.24 -0.77
C ALA A 156 15.74 -10.91 -0.20
N ASP A 157 14.74 -10.29 -0.85
CA ASP A 157 14.13 -9.07 -0.32
C ASP A 157 13.45 -9.33 1.02
N LYS A 158 12.73 -10.44 1.16
CA LYS A 158 12.09 -10.82 2.42
C LYS A 158 13.09 -10.94 3.59
N ALA A 159 14.24 -11.58 3.35
CA ALA A 159 15.31 -11.72 4.33
C ALA A 159 15.99 -10.38 4.64
N ILE A 160 16.35 -9.61 3.61
CA ILE A 160 17.01 -8.31 3.75
C ILE A 160 16.08 -7.32 4.45
N TYR A 161 14.79 -7.26 4.09
CA TYR A 161 13.83 -6.35 4.71
C TYR A 161 13.61 -6.67 6.20
N ALA A 162 13.51 -7.96 6.56
CA ALA A 162 13.38 -8.38 7.95
C ALA A 162 14.57 -7.91 8.80
N LEU A 163 15.79 -7.90 8.24
CA LEU A 163 16.97 -7.39 8.92
C LEU A 163 16.97 -5.86 8.99
N ARG A 164 16.56 -5.17 7.91
CA ARG A 164 16.47 -3.70 7.87
C ARG A 164 15.52 -3.16 8.93
N ASP A 165 14.38 -3.82 9.14
CA ASP A 165 13.34 -3.43 10.10
C ASP A 165 13.87 -3.31 11.53
N ILE A 166 14.81 -4.18 11.92
CA ILE A 166 15.39 -4.22 13.28
C ILE A 166 16.76 -3.54 13.40
N THR A 167 17.33 -3.05 12.30
CA THR A 167 18.69 -2.45 12.29
C THR A 167 18.71 -0.96 11.95
N GLY A 168 17.52 -0.30 11.81
CA GLY A 168 17.41 1.13 11.52
C GLY A 168 17.91 1.50 10.12
N THR A 169 17.73 0.62 9.13
CA THR A 169 18.16 0.82 7.74
C THR A 169 17.01 0.85 6.73
N VAL A 170 15.76 1.00 7.19
CA VAL A 170 14.57 1.05 6.33
C VAL A 170 14.54 2.33 5.50
N ASP A 171 14.90 3.49 6.09
CA ASP A 171 14.81 4.83 5.50
C ASP A 171 15.97 5.17 4.54
N SER A 172 16.28 4.26 3.62
CA SER A 172 17.30 4.42 2.56
C SER A 172 16.62 4.34 1.20
N LEU A 173 16.65 5.42 0.42
CA LEU A 173 15.98 5.51 -0.88
C LEU A 173 16.36 4.36 -1.84
N PRO A 174 17.67 4.03 -2.05
CA PRO A 174 18.05 2.89 -2.88
C PRO A 174 17.47 1.57 -2.39
N LEU A 175 17.51 1.34 -1.06
CA LEU A 175 17.01 0.10 -0.46
C LEU A 175 15.48 0.02 -0.47
N ILE A 176 14.76 1.15 -0.36
CA ILE A 176 13.31 1.20 -0.54
C ILE A 176 12.96 0.86 -1.99
N GLY A 177 13.61 1.52 -2.95
CA GLY A 177 13.39 1.31 -4.38
C GLY A 177 13.64 -0.14 -4.78
N SER A 178 14.80 -0.69 -4.41
CA SER A 178 15.16 -2.08 -4.70
C SER A 178 14.17 -3.08 -4.09
N SER A 179 13.73 -2.87 -2.84
CA SER A 179 12.77 -3.74 -2.16
C SER A 179 11.40 -3.73 -2.85
N ILE A 180 10.90 -2.58 -3.25
CA ILE A 180 9.61 -2.46 -3.93
C ILE A 180 9.69 -3.09 -5.33
N VAL A 181 10.67 -2.64 -6.14
CA VAL A 181 10.75 -3.01 -7.56
C VAL A 181 11.10 -4.48 -7.74
N SER A 182 11.96 -5.08 -6.91
CA SER A 182 12.31 -6.50 -7.00
C SER A 182 11.09 -7.43 -6.91
N LYS A 183 10.16 -7.13 -5.98
CA LYS A 183 8.90 -7.88 -5.85
C LYS A 183 8.00 -7.69 -7.09
N LYS A 184 7.96 -6.49 -7.66
CA LYS A 184 7.16 -6.20 -8.85
C LYS A 184 7.71 -6.87 -10.10
N VAL A 185 9.03 -6.89 -10.25
CA VAL A 185 9.71 -7.68 -11.31
C VAL A 185 9.43 -9.17 -11.13
N ALA A 186 9.48 -9.69 -9.89
CA ALA A 186 9.17 -11.09 -9.62
C ALA A 186 7.69 -11.43 -9.89
N THR A 187 6.74 -10.50 -9.66
CA THR A 187 5.33 -10.67 -10.05
C THR A 187 5.14 -10.69 -11.56
N GLY A 188 5.95 -9.96 -12.33
CA GLY A 188 6.00 -10.02 -13.78
C GLY A 188 4.90 -9.29 -14.53
N ALA A 189 4.16 -8.36 -13.91
CA ALA A 189 3.22 -7.46 -14.60
C ALA A 189 3.99 -6.50 -15.50
N GLY A 190 3.52 -6.32 -16.76
CA GLY A 190 4.20 -5.47 -17.75
C GLY A 190 3.96 -3.97 -17.53
N HIS A 191 2.92 -3.60 -16.81
CA HIS A 191 2.54 -2.21 -16.58
C HIS A 191 2.31 -1.96 -15.08
N LEU A 192 2.94 -0.93 -14.52
CA LEU A 192 2.93 -0.69 -13.08
C LEU A 192 2.69 0.78 -12.74
N LEU A 193 1.69 1.05 -11.93
CA LEU A 193 1.45 2.36 -11.36
C LEU A 193 1.88 2.40 -9.90
N TYR A 194 2.74 3.34 -9.56
CA TYR A 194 3.12 3.65 -8.19
C TYR A 194 2.20 4.75 -7.63
N ASP A 195 1.57 4.47 -6.50
CA ASP A 195 0.81 5.43 -5.69
C ASP A 195 1.69 5.79 -4.49
N VAL A 196 2.49 6.84 -4.66
CA VAL A 196 3.47 7.30 -3.66
C VAL A 196 2.77 8.26 -2.71
N LYS A 197 2.54 7.79 -1.49
CA LYS A 197 1.89 8.57 -0.43
C LYS A 197 2.87 9.55 0.22
N THR A 198 2.40 10.77 0.52
CA THR A 198 3.16 11.78 1.25
C THR A 198 2.32 12.46 2.33
N GLY A 199 2.90 12.71 3.48
CA GLY A 199 2.25 13.33 4.63
C GLY A 199 2.46 12.55 5.93
N SER A 200 1.76 12.94 6.97
CA SER A 200 1.94 12.39 8.32
C SER A 200 1.59 10.90 8.45
N GLY A 201 0.72 10.38 7.59
CA GLY A 201 0.34 8.97 7.53
C GLY A 201 1.14 8.14 6.52
N ALA A 202 2.26 8.65 5.99
CA ALA A 202 3.09 8.02 4.97
C ALA A 202 4.55 7.93 5.39
N PHE A 203 5.36 7.15 4.63
CA PHE A 203 6.81 7.09 4.82
C PHE A 203 7.53 8.35 4.34
N MET A 204 7.01 8.98 3.26
CA MET A 204 7.55 10.22 2.73
C MET A 204 6.83 11.40 3.39
N GLY A 205 7.57 12.20 4.15
CA GLY A 205 7.02 13.34 4.89
C GLY A 205 6.74 14.55 4.00
N THR A 206 7.44 14.67 2.87
CA THR A 206 7.35 15.80 1.95
C THR A 206 7.07 15.36 0.51
N VAL A 207 6.53 16.28 -0.31
CA VAL A 207 6.30 16.02 -1.74
C VAL A 207 7.63 15.83 -2.48
N GLU A 208 8.69 16.52 -2.05
CA GLU A 208 10.02 16.40 -2.62
C GLU A 208 10.60 14.99 -2.44
N GLU A 209 10.52 14.45 -1.23
CA GLU A 209 10.94 13.05 -0.94
C GLU A 209 10.10 12.04 -1.73
N ALA A 210 8.78 12.25 -1.79
CA ALA A 210 7.88 11.40 -2.56
C ALA A 210 8.21 11.44 -4.06
N ARG A 211 8.54 12.60 -4.61
CA ARG A 211 8.95 12.77 -6.01
C ARG A 211 10.26 12.07 -6.33
N GLU A 212 11.24 12.15 -5.42
CA GLU A 212 12.51 11.45 -5.57
C GLU A 212 12.30 9.93 -5.57
N LEU A 213 11.51 9.42 -4.63
CA LEU A 213 11.15 8.00 -4.60
C LEU A 213 10.39 7.58 -5.87
N ALA A 214 9.40 8.36 -6.30
CA ALA A 214 8.62 8.05 -7.51
C ALA A 214 9.51 7.93 -8.75
N ARG A 215 10.45 8.87 -8.95
CA ARG A 215 11.41 8.82 -10.05
C ARG A 215 12.29 7.57 -9.97
N THR A 216 12.85 7.28 -8.80
CA THR A 216 13.67 6.08 -8.58
C THR A 216 12.89 4.80 -8.93
N LEU A 217 11.62 4.69 -8.50
CA LEU A 217 10.77 3.54 -8.79
C LEU A 217 10.49 3.39 -10.29
N ILE A 218 10.19 4.50 -10.98
CA ILE A 218 9.95 4.51 -12.42
C ILE A 218 11.21 4.10 -13.18
N GLU A 219 12.36 4.72 -12.89
CA GLU A 219 13.64 4.46 -13.55
C GLU A 219 14.08 3.00 -13.39
N LEU A 220 14.02 2.46 -12.17
CA LEU A 220 14.35 1.05 -11.91
C LEU A 220 13.42 0.10 -12.66
N SER A 221 12.11 0.39 -12.68
CA SER A 221 11.13 -0.43 -13.38
C SER A 221 11.37 -0.44 -14.89
N GLN A 222 11.59 0.73 -15.48
CA GLN A 222 11.87 0.87 -16.91
C GLN A 222 13.17 0.17 -17.31
N ALA A 223 14.24 0.29 -16.49
CA ALA A 223 15.51 -0.41 -16.72
C ALA A 223 15.37 -1.95 -16.63
N LEU A 224 14.30 -2.45 -16.00
CA LEU A 224 13.95 -3.86 -15.87
C LEU A 224 12.80 -4.30 -16.81
N GLY A 225 12.41 -3.45 -17.76
CA GLY A 225 11.47 -3.77 -18.83
C GLY A 225 9.99 -3.61 -18.47
N ILE A 226 9.67 -2.92 -17.37
CA ILE A 226 8.29 -2.64 -16.95
C ILE A 226 7.92 -1.21 -17.37
N THR A 227 6.78 -1.02 -18.03
CA THR A 227 6.21 0.31 -18.29
C THR A 227 5.66 0.86 -16.97
N ALA A 228 6.24 1.95 -16.45
CA ALA A 228 5.91 2.46 -15.14
C ALA A 228 5.59 3.95 -15.13
N SER A 229 4.74 4.35 -14.20
CA SER A 229 4.31 5.73 -13.92
C SER A 229 4.02 5.87 -12.43
N ALA A 230 3.88 7.09 -11.93
CA ALA A 230 3.55 7.33 -10.53
C ALA A 230 2.53 8.46 -10.35
N LEU A 231 1.74 8.35 -9.29
CA LEU A 231 0.97 9.44 -8.70
C LEU A 231 1.57 9.75 -7.33
N ILE A 232 1.67 11.02 -6.98
CA ILE A 232 1.94 11.45 -5.61
C ILE A 232 0.61 11.87 -5.01
N THR A 233 0.21 11.21 -3.92
CA THR A 233 -1.10 11.41 -3.28
C THR A 233 -0.96 11.82 -1.83
N ASP A 234 -1.88 12.69 -1.36
CA ASP A 234 -1.87 13.20 0.00
C ASP A 234 -2.22 12.12 1.03
N MET A 235 -1.53 12.14 2.16
CA MET A 235 -1.75 11.28 3.32
C MET A 235 -1.57 12.04 4.65
N ASP A 236 -1.78 13.35 4.66
CA ASP A 236 -1.88 14.12 5.90
C ASP A 236 -3.22 13.84 6.61
N THR A 237 -4.24 13.48 5.84
CA THR A 237 -5.52 12.96 6.33
C THR A 237 -5.70 11.53 5.84
N ALA A 238 -6.26 10.64 6.66
CA ALA A 238 -6.53 9.27 6.23
C ALA A 238 -7.56 9.23 5.09
N LEU A 239 -7.33 8.35 4.12
CA LEU A 239 -8.10 8.27 2.87
C LEU A 239 -9.51 7.71 3.11
N GLY A 240 -10.52 8.43 2.67
CA GLY A 240 -11.92 8.08 2.90
C GLY A 240 -12.36 8.28 4.34
N SER A 241 -13.46 7.68 4.74
CA SER A 241 -14.00 7.74 6.11
C SER A 241 -13.54 6.60 6.99
N ALA A 242 -13.24 5.44 6.43
CA ALA A 242 -12.97 4.20 7.14
C ALA A 242 -11.47 3.90 7.26
N VAL A 243 -11.05 3.52 8.47
CA VAL A 243 -9.69 3.01 8.77
C VAL A 243 -9.82 1.76 9.63
N GLY A 244 -9.60 0.59 9.03
CA GLY A 244 -9.78 -0.73 9.63
C GLY A 244 -10.24 -1.74 8.57
N ASN A 245 -10.00 -3.05 8.78
CA ASN A 245 -10.10 -4.03 7.69
C ASN A 245 -11.52 -4.16 7.10
N ALA A 246 -12.50 -4.59 7.87
CA ALA A 246 -13.89 -4.73 7.41
C ALA A 246 -14.53 -3.36 7.07
N LEU A 247 -14.20 -2.31 7.83
CA LEU A 247 -14.66 -0.95 7.55
C LEU A 247 -14.22 -0.48 6.16
N GLU A 248 -12.96 -0.73 5.80
CA GLU A 248 -12.42 -0.33 4.49
C GLU A 248 -12.99 -1.16 3.35
N ILE A 249 -13.28 -2.47 3.55
CA ILE A 249 -14.02 -3.28 2.55
C ILE A 249 -15.42 -2.70 2.34
N ARG A 250 -16.16 -2.40 3.41
CA ARG A 250 -17.52 -1.81 3.30
C ARG A 250 -17.51 -0.49 2.52
N GLU A 251 -16.52 0.39 2.79
CA GLU A 251 -16.38 1.65 2.05
C GLU A 251 -15.96 1.43 0.58
N SER A 252 -15.12 0.42 0.30
CA SER A 252 -14.77 0.03 -1.07
C SER A 252 -16.00 -0.47 -1.85
N VAL A 253 -16.84 -1.26 -1.21
CA VAL A 253 -18.12 -1.75 -1.77
C VAL A 253 -19.07 -0.59 -2.05
N ALA A 254 -19.23 0.34 -1.10
CA ALA A 254 -20.04 1.53 -1.28
C ALA A 254 -19.57 2.35 -2.49
N PHE A 255 -18.26 2.58 -2.61
CA PHE A 255 -17.68 3.27 -3.77
C PHE A 255 -17.99 2.56 -5.09
N LEU A 256 -17.77 1.24 -5.18
CA LEU A 256 -17.99 0.47 -6.41
C LEU A 256 -19.48 0.34 -6.78
N ARG A 257 -20.39 0.49 -5.83
CA ARG A 257 -21.83 0.57 -6.05
C ARG A 257 -22.32 1.96 -6.45
N GLY A 258 -21.44 2.95 -6.52
CA GLY A 258 -21.81 4.33 -6.78
C GLY A 258 -22.56 4.99 -5.61
N GLU A 259 -22.49 4.42 -4.41
CA GLU A 259 -23.02 5.04 -3.21
C GLU A 259 -22.14 6.24 -2.80
N PRO A 260 -22.68 7.22 -2.07
CA PRO A 260 -21.92 8.37 -1.64
C PRO A 260 -20.72 7.96 -0.74
N VAL A 261 -19.52 8.31 -1.18
CA VAL A 261 -18.27 8.19 -0.41
C VAL A 261 -17.58 9.54 -0.38
N ARG A 262 -16.50 9.65 0.38
CA ARG A 262 -15.73 10.89 0.42
C ARG A 262 -15.03 11.18 -0.90
N ALA A 263 -14.94 12.48 -1.25
CA ALA A 263 -14.38 12.94 -2.50
C ALA A 263 -12.93 12.51 -2.71
N ASP A 264 -12.09 12.54 -1.63
CA ASP A 264 -10.70 12.09 -1.67
C ASP A 264 -10.55 10.64 -2.14
N LEU A 265 -11.37 9.74 -1.57
CA LEU A 265 -11.38 8.33 -1.97
C LEU A 265 -11.81 8.19 -3.44
N ALA A 266 -12.90 8.85 -3.81
CA ALA A 266 -13.45 8.79 -5.17
C ALA A 266 -12.45 9.32 -6.21
N GLU A 267 -11.85 10.49 -5.96
CA GLU A 267 -10.86 11.11 -6.86
C GLU A 267 -9.60 10.25 -7.01
N VAL A 268 -8.98 9.82 -5.90
CA VAL A 268 -7.75 9.01 -5.95
C VAL A 268 -7.99 7.67 -6.64
N CYS A 269 -9.10 6.98 -6.32
CA CYS A 269 -9.40 5.68 -6.93
C CYS A 269 -9.70 5.80 -8.42
N ARG A 270 -10.44 6.84 -8.82
CA ARG A 270 -10.73 7.15 -10.22
C ARG A 270 -9.46 7.50 -10.99
N ASP A 271 -8.60 8.37 -10.46
CA ASP A 271 -7.33 8.75 -11.08
C ASP A 271 -6.39 7.55 -11.25
N VAL A 272 -6.28 6.69 -10.22
CA VAL A 272 -5.49 5.45 -10.29
C VAL A 272 -6.00 4.51 -11.38
N ALA A 273 -7.34 4.31 -11.46
CA ALA A 273 -7.92 3.45 -12.49
C ALA A 273 -7.68 4.01 -13.90
N ILE A 274 -7.94 5.30 -14.11
CA ILE A 274 -7.69 5.97 -15.40
C ILE A 274 -6.21 5.83 -15.80
N ARG A 275 -5.29 6.13 -14.88
CA ARG A 275 -3.87 6.08 -15.18
C ARG A 275 -3.36 4.68 -15.52
N LEU A 276 -3.89 3.64 -14.89
CA LEU A 276 -3.60 2.25 -15.24
C LEU A 276 -4.08 1.91 -16.65
N LEU A 277 -5.27 2.35 -17.04
CA LEU A 277 -5.80 2.16 -18.40
C LEU A 277 -4.99 2.92 -19.44
N GLU A 278 -4.57 4.16 -19.14
CA GLU A 278 -3.66 4.94 -19.99
C GLU A 278 -2.32 4.25 -20.18
N LEU A 279 -1.75 3.73 -19.07
CA LEU A 279 -0.46 3.06 -19.09
C LEU A 279 -0.49 1.77 -19.93
N HIS A 280 -1.59 1.04 -19.86
CA HIS A 280 -1.80 -0.16 -20.69
C HIS A 280 -2.07 0.17 -22.16
N GLY A 281 -2.79 1.26 -22.45
CA GLY A 281 -2.97 1.81 -23.80
C GLY A 281 -3.99 1.09 -24.69
N SER A 282 -4.74 0.09 -24.20
CA SER A 282 -5.76 -0.63 -25.00
C SER A 282 -7.14 0.01 -24.98
N VAL A 283 -7.41 0.91 -24.04
CA VAL A 283 -8.70 1.57 -23.88
C VAL A 283 -8.66 2.97 -24.50
N ALA A 284 -9.53 3.25 -25.45
CA ALA A 284 -9.48 4.50 -26.24
C ALA A 284 -9.81 5.74 -25.40
N ASP A 285 -10.76 5.65 -24.45
CA ASP A 285 -11.16 6.72 -23.55
C ASP A 285 -11.21 6.16 -22.11
N PRO A 286 -10.06 6.14 -21.40
CA PRO A 286 -9.95 5.63 -20.04
C PRO A 286 -10.93 6.28 -19.06
N ALA A 287 -11.08 7.59 -19.11
CA ALA A 287 -11.96 8.32 -18.20
C ALA A 287 -13.42 7.91 -18.38
N ALA A 288 -13.92 7.92 -19.61
CA ALA A 288 -15.28 7.49 -19.90
C ALA A 288 -15.51 6.00 -19.60
N ALA A 289 -14.48 5.14 -19.76
CA ALA A 289 -14.58 3.72 -19.43
C ALA A 289 -14.72 3.49 -17.91
N VAL A 290 -13.90 4.17 -17.09
CA VAL A 290 -13.99 4.12 -15.62
C VAL A 290 -15.32 4.65 -15.13
N ASP A 291 -15.77 5.81 -15.63
CA ASP A 291 -17.05 6.40 -15.23
C ASP A 291 -18.24 5.50 -15.58
N ARG A 292 -18.17 4.81 -16.72
CA ARG A 292 -19.18 3.83 -17.13
C ARG A 292 -19.17 2.59 -16.22
N ALA A 293 -17.99 2.05 -15.89
CA ALA A 293 -17.86 0.88 -15.02
C ALA A 293 -18.35 1.14 -13.58
N LEU A 294 -18.27 2.40 -13.12
CA LEU A 294 -18.91 2.83 -11.87
C LEU A 294 -20.43 2.96 -12.04
N ALA A 295 -20.89 3.60 -13.11
CA ALA A 295 -22.30 3.91 -13.29
C ALA A 295 -23.17 2.68 -13.58
N ASP A 296 -22.65 1.68 -14.31
CA ASP A 296 -23.36 0.45 -14.67
C ASP A 296 -23.16 -0.71 -13.67
N GLY A 297 -22.31 -0.51 -12.65
CA GLY A 297 -22.04 -1.48 -11.61
C GLY A 297 -21.08 -2.62 -12.02
N SER A 298 -20.49 -2.58 -13.23
CA SER A 298 -19.57 -3.62 -13.70
C SER A 298 -18.29 -3.71 -12.86
N GLY A 299 -17.83 -2.59 -12.30
CA GLY A 299 -16.73 -2.59 -11.34
C GLY A 299 -17.03 -3.37 -10.06
N TYR A 300 -18.24 -3.20 -9.51
CA TYR A 300 -18.68 -3.98 -8.35
C TYR A 300 -18.83 -5.47 -8.69
N ALA A 301 -19.46 -5.79 -9.82
CA ALA A 301 -19.60 -7.16 -10.30
C ALA A 301 -18.24 -7.85 -10.48
N LYS A 302 -17.20 -7.13 -10.92
CA LYS A 302 -15.85 -7.66 -11.01
C LYS A 302 -15.23 -7.97 -9.64
N LEU A 303 -15.47 -7.14 -8.62
CA LEU A 303 -15.07 -7.47 -7.25
C LEU A 303 -15.76 -8.73 -6.74
N GLU A 304 -17.08 -8.86 -6.97
CA GLU A 304 -17.85 -10.07 -6.60
C GLU A 304 -17.30 -11.33 -7.29
N GLU A 305 -16.95 -11.22 -8.58
CA GLU A 305 -16.37 -12.31 -9.36
C GLU A 305 -15.02 -12.78 -8.77
N VAL A 306 -14.14 -11.85 -8.40
CA VAL A 306 -12.85 -12.17 -7.75
C VAL A 306 -13.07 -12.82 -6.38
N VAL A 307 -13.98 -12.29 -5.58
CA VAL A 307 -14.31 -12.83 -4.25
C VAL A 307 -14.85 -14.25 -4.38
N ALA A 308 -15.77 -14.51 -5.31
CA ALA A 308 -16.30 -15.83 -5.57
C ALA A 308 -15.24 -16.81 -6.07
N ALA A 309 -14.38 -16.40 -7.01
CA ALA A 309 -13.31 -17.22 -7.57
C ALA A 309 -12.28 -17.65 -6.52
N GLN A 310 -12.08 -16.82 -5.47
CA GLN A 310 -11.18 -17.11 -4.35
C GLN A 310 -11.91 -17.66 -3.12
N GLY A 311 -13.14 -18.19 -3.28
CA GLY A 311 -13.88 -18.90 -2.22
C GLY A 311 -14.52 -17.99 -1.16
N GLY A 312 -14.47 -16.68 -1.33
CA GLY A 312 -15.05 -15.73 -0.40
C GLY A 312 -16.57 -15.64 -0.46
N ASP A 313 -17.19 -15.32 0.66
CA ASP A 313 -18.64 -15.10 0.75
C ASP A 313 -19.02 -13.74 0.16
N VAL A 314 -19.49 -13.75 -1.09
CA VAL A 314 -19.96 -12.57 -1.81
C VAL A 314 -21.12 -11.88 -1.09
N ALA A 315 -22.02 -12.64 -0.46
CA ALA A 315 -23.16 -12.06 0.25
C ALA A 315 -22.74 -11.25 1.49
N ALA A 316 -21.61 -11.61 2.11
CA ALA A 316 -21.07 -10.90 3.24
C ALA A 316 -20.45 -9.52 2.90
N LEU A 317 -20.07 -9.28 1.63
CA LEU A 317 -19.39 -8.04 1.21
C LEU A 317 -20.14 -6.77 1.61
N ALA A 318 -21.47 -6.79 1.54
CA ALA A 318 -22.30 -5.63 1.81
C ALA A 318 -22.38 -5.29 3.31
N ASP A 319 -22.19 -6.27 4.18
CA ASP A 319 -22.39 -6.10 5.63
C ASP A 319 -21.42 -6.97 6.45
N LEU A 320 -20.12 -6.80 6.20
CA LEU A 320 -19.09 -7.45 7.01
C LEU A 320 -19.24 -7.05 8.48
N PRO A 321 -19.16 -7.99 9.43
CA PRO A 321 -19.36 -7.69 10.84
C PRO A 321 -18.30 -6.69 11.35
N LEU A 322 -18.76 -5.68 12.07
CA LEU A 322 -17.90 -4.73 12.78
C LEU A 322 -17.83 -5.10 14.25
N ALA A 323 -16.73 -4.76 14.90
CA ALA A 323 -16.62 -4.83 16.34
C ALA A 323 -17.63 -3.87 17.00
N PRO A 324 -17.98 -4.05 18.29
CA PRO A 324 -18.85 -3.13 19.00
C PRO A 324 -18.32 -1.69 18.97
N VAL A 325 -19.22 -0.72 19.02
CA VAL A 325 -18.85 0.70 19.21
C VAL A 325 -18.18 0.85 20.57
N ALA A 326 -16.89 1.14 20.55
CA ALA A 326 -16.06 1.31 21.74
C ALA A 326 -16.10 2.74 22.29
N GLY A 327 -16.49 3.72 21.45
CA GLY A 327 -16.64 5.11 21.84
C GLY A 327 -16.81 6.05 20.65
N GLU A 328 -17.10 7.30 20.96
CA GLU A 328 -17.15 8.40 20.00
C GLU A 328 -16.30 9.58 20.51
N LEU A 329 -15.53 10.20 19.62
CA LEU A 329 -14.95 11.50 19.88
C LEU A 329 -15.94 12.58 19.43
N THR A 330 -16.25 13.52 20.30
CA THR A 330 -17.03 14.70 19.96
C THR A 330 -16.18 15.95 19.95
N ALA A 331 -16.56 16.96 19.15
CA ALA A 331 -15.86 18.23 19.08
C ALA A 331 -15.92 18.95 20.46
N PRO A 332 -14.78 19.35 21.03
CA PRO A 332 -14.73 19.99 22.36
C PRO A 332 -15.33 21.39 22.35
N GLN A 333 -15.37 22.05 21.21
CA GLN A 333 -15.93 23.37 20.96
C GLN A 333 -16.43 23.48 19.53
N ALA A 334 -17.17 24.55 19.21
CA ALA A 334 -17.49 24.87 17.82
C ALA A 334 -16.24 25.43 17.10
N GLY A 335 -16.16 25.25 15.80
CA GLY A 335 -15.03 25.72 14.96
C GLY A 335 -14.99 25.03 13.60
N VAL A 336 -13.92 25.28 12.88
CA VAL A 336 -13.58 24.57 11.62
C VAL A 336 -12.54 23.50 11.91
N VAL A 337 -12.67 22.32 11.34
CA VAL A 337 -11.64 21.28 11.42
C VAL A 337 -10.42 21.76 10.65
N GLY A 338 -9.36 22.12 11.36
CA GLY A 338 -8.09 22.53 10.77
C GLY A 338 -7.28 21.33 10.30
N ARG A 339 -7.30 20.25 11.11
CA ARG A 339 -6.57 19.02 10.85
C ARG A 339 -7.27 17.84 11.52
N LEU A 340 -7.22 16.69 10.85
CA LEU A 340 -7.47 15.38 11.45
C LEU A 340 -6.31 14.47 10.98
N ASP A 341 -5.28 14.40 11.80
CA ASP A 341 -4.00 13.80 11.45
C ASP A 341 -4.10 12.30 11.18
N ALA A 342 -3.63 11.87 10.00
CA ALA A 342 -3.69 10.47 9.59
C ALA A 342 -2.93 9.54 10.53
N LEU A 343 -1.74 9.94 11.03
CA LEU A 343 -0.96 9.14 11.97
C LEU A 343 -1.71 8.88 13.28
N GLY A 344 -2.39 9.90 13.82
CA GLY A 344 -3.19 9.76 15.02
C GLY A 344 -4.37 8.80 14.82
N VAL A 345 -5.05 8.88 13.68
CA VAL A 345 -6.14 7.96 13.31
C VAL A 345 -5.62 6.53 13.15
N ALA A 346 -4.45 6.35 12.52
CA ALA A 346 -3.81 5.04 12.38
C ALA A 346 -3.46 4.40 13.72
N ARG A 347 -2.87 5.19 14.64
CA ARG A 347 -2.55 4.73 16.01
C ARG A 347 -3.82 4.33 16.78
N ALA A 348 -4.89 5.07 16.61
CA ALA A 348 -6.18 4.72 17.22
C ALA A 348 -6.71 3.39 16.65
N SER A 349 -6.71 3.20 15.35
CA SER A 349 -7.11 1.95 14.71
C SER A 349 -6.27 0.76 15.18
N LEU A 350 -4.95 0.95 15.31
CA LEU A 350 -4.02 -0.05 15.84
C LEU A 350 -4.31 -0.41 17.29
N ALA A 351 -4.56 0.58 18.16
CA ALA A 351 -4.90 0.38 19.57
C ALA A 351 -6.20 -0.45 19.74
N LEU A 352 -7.18 -0.24 18.83
CA LEU A 352 -8.43 -1.00 18.82
C LEU A 352 -8.25 -2.45 18.34
N GLY A 353 -7.13 -2.79 17.73
CA GLY A 353 -6.80 -4.14 17.28
C GLY A 353 -6.94 -4.37 15.77
N ALA A 354 -7.13 -3.33 14.96
CA ALA A 354 -7.24 -3.46 13.51
C ALA A 354 -5.92 -3.80 12.79
N GLY A 355 -4.79 -3.72 13.49
CA GLY A 355 -3.46 -4.02 12.95
C GLY A 355 -2.55 -4.74 13.94
N ARG A 356 -1.33 -5.09 13.50
CA ARG A 356 -0.31 -5.76 14.30
C ARG A 356 0.70 -4.75 14.84
N GLN A 357 0.90 -4.71 16.16
CA GLN A 357 1.98 -3.96 16.80
C GLN A 357 3.31 -4.71 16.67
N LYS A 358 3.25 -6.05 16.72
CA LYS A 358 4.40 -6.94 16.49
C LYS A 358 3.99 -8.15 15.66
N LYS A 359 4.97 -8.81 15.06
CA LYS A 359 4.76 -10.02 14.26
C LYS A 359 4.09 -11.11 15.11
N GLY A 360 2.98 -11.66 14.61
CA GLY A 360 2.21 -12.71 15.28
C GLY A 360 1.02 -12.21 16.12
N ASP A 361 0.81 -10.90 16.24
CA ASP A 361 -0.39 -10.39 16.90
C ASP A 361 -1.65 -10.76 16.10
N GLU A 362 -2.71 -11.12 16.82
CA GLU A 362 -4.04 -11.34 16.24
C GLU A 362 -4.71 -10.00 15.92
N ILE A 363 -5.31 -9.93 14.73
CA ILE A 363 -6.09 -8.80 14.25
C ILE A 363 -7.58 -9.03 14.55
N ASP A 364 -8.27 -8.02 15.05
CA ASP A 364 -9.73 -7.95 15.03
C ASP A 364 -10.16 -7.33 13.69
N PRO A 365 -10.70 -8.11 12.74
CA PRO A 365 -11.06 -7.60 11.42
C PRO A 365 -12.20 -6.57 11.46
N GLY A 366 -13.02 -6.58 12.51
CA GLY A 366 -14.11 -5.62 12.69
C GLY A 366 -13.71 -4.32 13.39
N ALA A 367 -12.48 -4.25 13.92
CA ALA A 367 -12.00 -3.07 14.62
C ALA A 367 -11.56 -1.95 13.66
N GLY A 368 -11.65 -0.70 14.14
CA GLY A 368 -11.18 0.45 13.37
C GLY A 368 -11.79 1.78 13.80
N VAL A 369 -11.57 2.79 12.97
CA VAL A 369 -12.04 4.16 13.18
C VAL A 369 -12.82 4.62 11.95
N GLU A 370 -13.98 5.21 12.19
CA GLU A 370 -14.76 5.94 11.18
C GLU A 370 -14.60 7.44 11.43
N GLN A 371 -14.04 8.16 10.47
CA GLN A 371 -13.90 9.61 10.49
C GLN A 371 -15.20 10.24 10.00
N LEU A 372 -15.85 11.05 10.86
CA LEU A 372 -17.12 11.69 10.55
C LEU A 372 -16.98 13.13 10.04
N VAL A 373 -15.77 13.68 10.13
CA VAL A 373 -15.42 15.03 9.67
C VAL A 373 -14.09 15.05 8.91
N ARG A 374 -13.79 16.18 8.26
CA ARG A 374 -12.60 16.44 7.46
C ARG A 374 -12.05 17.84 7.72
N PRO A 375 -10.78 18.10 7.37
CA PRO A 375 -10.27 19.46 7.26
C PRO A 375 -11.18 20.32 6.36
N GLY A 376 -11.59 21.48 6.87
CA GLY A 376 -12.54 22.39 6.24
C GLY A 376 -13.98 22.26 6.70
N ASP A 377 -14.38 21.17 7.37
CA ASP A 377 -15.76 21.02 7.88
C ASP A 377 -15.99 21.93 9.11
N GLU A 378 -17.15 22.58 9.15
CA GLU A 378 -17.64 23.27 10.33
C GLU A 378 -18.24 22.27 11.34
N VAL A 379 -17.87 22.37 12.61
CA VAL A 379 -18.39 21.53 13.67
C VAL A 379 -18.97 22.37 14.81
N LYS A 380 -19.99 21.82 15.47
CA LYS A 380 -20.57 22.37 16.69
C LYS A 380 -20.00 21.65 17.90
N GLN A 381 -19.95 22.33 19.06
CA GLN A 381 -19.60 21.67 20.31
C GLN A 381 -20.48 20.44 20.55
N GLY A 382 -19.88 19.30 20.89
CA GLY A 382 -20.55 18.03 21.10
C GLY A 382 -20.91 17.25 19.84
N GLN A 383 -20.64 17.78 18.63
CA GLN A 383 -20.85 17.04 17.38
C GLN A 383 -19.87 15.86 17.28
N PRO A 384 -20.33 14.64 16.90
CA PRO A 384 -19.43 13.52 16.65
C PRO A 384 -18.42 13.82 15.54
N VAL A 385 -17.14 13.51 15.80
CA VAL A 385 -16.00 13.72 14.91
C VAL A 385 -15.43 12.38 14.41
N ALA A 386 -15.43 11.37 15.29
CA ALA A 386 -14.98 10.04 14.95
C ALA A 386 -15.72 9.01 15.80
N ARG A 387 -15.98 7.83 15.19
CA ARG A 387 -16.52 6.66 15.88
C ARG A 387 -15.50 5.55 15.90
N LEU A 388 -15.38 4.88 17.03
CA LEU A 388 -14.40 3.85 17.30
C LEU A 388 -15.09 2.51 17.41
N TYR A 389 -14.56 1.48 16.73
CA TYR A 389 -15.04 0.11 16.77
C TYR A 389 -13.95 -0.80 17.32
N GLY A 390 -14.23 -1.55 18.38
CA GLY A 390 -13.25 -2.44 18.98
C GLY A 390 -13.72 -3.01 20.30
N SER A 391 -13.09 -4.13 20.70
CA SER A 391 -13.32 -4.79 21.98
C SER A 391 -12.23 -4.45 23.02
N ARG A 392 -11.21 -3.70 22.63
CA ARG A 392 -10.06 -3.31 23.47
C ARG A 392 -9.54 -1.92 23.09
N GLY A 393 -8.67 -1.34 23.91
CA GLY A 393 -7.89 -0.13 23.59
C GLY A 393 -8.70 1.16 23.41
N ALA A 394 -9.97 1.22 23.79
CA ALA A 394 -10.87 2.36 23.55
C ALA A 394 -10.35 3.70 24.12
N GLU A 395 -9.82 3.68 25.34
CA GLU A 395 -9.30 4.90 25.99
C GLU A 395 -8.05 5.44 25.25
N GLU A 396 -7.12 4.56 24.91
CA GLU A 396 -5.91 4.89 24.15
C GLU A 396 -6.28 5.39 22.75
N ALA A 397 -7.20 4.72 22.07
CA ALA A 397 -7.69 5.13 20.76
C ALA A 397 -8.35 6.51 20.79
N LEU A 398 -9.21 6.79 21.79
CA LEU A 398 -9.80 8.12 21.97
C LEU A 398 -8.74 9.19 22.22
N ALA A 399 -7.69 8.87 22.98
CA ALA A 399 -6.58 9.80 23.21
C ALA A 399 -5.85 10.12 21.90
N HIS A 400 -5.59 9.12 21.08
CA HIS A 400 -4.94 9.30 19.76
C HIS A 400 -5.77 10.15 18.79
N VAL A 401 -7.09 9.86 18.64
CA VAL A 401 -7.95 10.65 17.74
C VAL A 401 -8.13 12.07 18.28
N ARG A 402 -8.22 12.24 19.61
CA ARG A 402 -8.30 13.58 20.23
C ARG A 402 -7.03 14.39 19.94
N GLY A 403 -5.86 13.77 20.04
CA GLY A 403 -4.57 14.41 19.70
C GLY A 403 -4.39 14.69 18.22
N ALA A 404 -5.13 13.98 17.35
CA ALA A 404 -5.11 14.18 15.91
C ALA A 404 -6.01 15.32 15.44
N LEU A 405 -7.01 15.73 16.24
CA LEU A 405 -7.98 16.76 15.87
C LEU A 405 -7.46 18.14 16.28
N GLU A 406 -7.39 19.03 15.30
CA GLU A 406 -7.14 20.46 15.51
C GLU A 406 -8.35 21.27 15.00
N LEU A 407 -8.89 22.14 15.82
CA LEU A 407 -9.94 23.08 15.44
C LEU A 407 -9.38 24.49 15.33
N THR A 408 -9.88 25.25 14.38
CA THR A 408 -9.52 26.65 14.13
C THR A 408 -10.77 27.49 13.92
N ASP A 409 -10.65 28.81 14.08
CA ASP A 409 -11.69 29.77 13.72
C ASP A 409 -11.54 30.29 12.28
N GLU A 410 -10.41 29.92 11.60
CA GLU A 410 -10.11 30.36 10.25
C GLU A 410 -10.60 29.36 9.20
N PRO A 411 -11.05 29.80 8.02
CA PRO A 411 -11.39 28.91 6.91
C PRO A 411 -10.18 28.07 6.49
N VAL A 412 -10.38 26.78 6.27
CA VAL A 412 -9.35 25.84 5.82
C VAL A 412 -9.66 25.42 4.38
N THR A 413 -8.69 25.58 3.49
CA THR A 413 -8.78 25.05 2.13
C THR A 413 -8.18 23.65 2.11
N PRO A 414 -8.96 22.60 1.79
CA PRO A 414 -8.44 21.25 1.67
C PRO A 414 -7.35 21.17 0.59
N ARG A 415 -6.33 20.37 0.84
CA ARG A 415 -5.28 20.09 -0.17
C ARG A 415 -5.86 19.25 -1.31
N PRO A 416 -5.31 19.35 -2.53
CA PRO A 416 -5.58 18.37 -3.59
C PRO A 416 -5.21 16.96 -3.12
N HIS A 417 -5.98 15.96 -3.53
CA HIS A 417 -5.72 14.57 -3.11
C HIS A 417 -4.67 13.89 -4.00
N VAL A 418 -4.64 14.26 -5.28
CA VAL A 418 -3.55 13.92 -6.21
C VAL A 418 -2.70 15.17 -6.39
N LEU A 419 -1.47 15.12 -5.88
CA LEU A 419 -0.55 16.27 -5.87
C LEU A 419 0.25 16.36 -7.17
N GLU A 420 0.73 15.22 -7.67
CA GLU A 420 1.52 15.15 -8.92
C GLU A 420 1.24 13.87 -9.71
N ARG A 421 1.47 13.95 -11.02
CA ARG A 421 1.46 12.82 -11.97
C ARG A 421 2.79 12.79 -12.70
N LEU A 422 3.48 11.62 -12.67
CA LEU A 422 4.82 11.39 -13.20
C LEU A 422 4.83 10.23 -14.20
#